data_82c4a2ac96339612a9ff7a29681e0285
#
_entry.id   82c4a2ac96339612a9ff7a29681e0285
#
_cell.length_a   1.000
_cell.length_b   1.000
_cell.length_c   1.000
_cell.angle_alpha   90.00
_cell.angle_beta   90.00
_cell.angle_gamma   90.00
#
_symmetry.space_group_name_H-M   'P 1'
#
loop_
_entity.id
_entity.type
_entity.pdbx_description
1 polymer ?
#
loop_
_entity_poly.entity_id
_entity_poly.type
_entity_poly.pdbx_seq_one_letter_code
_entity_poly.pdbx_strand_id
1 'polypeptide(L)'
;MPRVPETRASLILRLPSAADAEAWQEFVTLYEPFIYRFARRGGLQDADASELVQNVMLAVARAVGRWKPDPARARFRTWLFRIARNQLRDALDALHRHDRFRSAPNDSTLHRVSAPEEFTEEQIRTEARREVFRSAAERIRPAVKESTWQAFWLTAVEARDADSVARELGLSPAAVYIARSRILARLRHEVRRWENDDALS
;
A
#
# COMPACT_ATOMS: atom_id res chain seq x y z
N MET A 1 7.04 -7.88 18.41
CA MET A 1 7.44 -7.29 17.13
C MET A 1 6.46 -7.79 16.08
N PRO A 2 5.60 -6.96 15.50
CA PRO A 2 4.68 -7.43 14.47
C PRO A 2 5.51 -7.79 13.22
N ARG A 3 5.55 -9.07 12.90
CA ARG A 3 5.99 -9.54 11.60
C ARG A 3 4.98 -8.99 10.58
N VAL A 4 5.45 -8.29 9.55
CA VAL A 4 4.62 -8.07 8.37
C VAL A 4 4.38 -9.46 7.77
N PRO A 5 3.16 -9.97 7.79
CA PRO A 5 2.89 -11.32 7.32
C PRO A 5 3.16 -11.37 5.82
N GLU A 6 3.87 -12.39 5.41
CA GLU A 6 3.97 -12.74 3.99
C GLU A 6 2.57 -13.17 3.55
N THR A 7 2.09 -12.61 2.45
CA THR A 7 0.88 -13.16 1.83
C THR A 7 1.25 -14.52 1.27
N ARG A 8 1.10 -15.55 2.08
CA ARG A 8 1.37 -16.91 1.60
C ARG A 8 0.26 -17.27 0.62
N ALA A 9 0.61 -17.89 -0.49
CA ALA A 9 -0.36 -18.54 -1.38
C ALA A 9 -1.35 -19.40 -0.57
N SER A 10 -0.84 -20.05 0.49
CA SER A 10 -1.64 -20.81 1.45
C SER A 10 -2.71 -19.99 2.16
N LEU A 11 -2.47 -18.71 2.48
CA LEU A 11 -3.48 -17.84 3.11
C LEU A 11 -4.65 -17.60 2.16
N ILE A 12 -4.34 -17.22 0.90
CA ILE A 12 -5.38 -16.93 -0.10
C ILE A 12 -6.23 -18.16 -0.39
N LEU A 13 -5.62 -19.34 -0.42
CA LEU A 13 -6.34 -20.60 -0.62
C LEU A 13 -7.26 -20.98 0.55
N ARG A 14 -6.99 -20.47 1.76
CA ARG A 14 -7.82 -20.70 2.96
C ARG A 14 -8.99 -19.72 3.06
N LEU A 15 -8.89 -18.52 2.51
CA LEU A 15 -9.92 -17.47 2.59
C LEU A 15 -11.29 -17.88 2.06
N PRO A 16 -11.45 -18.76 1.02
CA PRO A 16 -12.77 -19.24 0.59
C PRO A 16 -13.55 -19.98 1.67
N SER A 17 -12.87 -20.52 2.69
CA SER A 17 -13.53 -21.11 3.84
C SER A 17 -13.96 -20.04 4.84
N ALA A 18 -15.24 -19.73 4.89
CA ALA A 18 -15.79 -18.78 5.88
C ALA A 18 -15.59 -19.26 7.34
N ALA A 19 -15.33 -20.54 7.55
CA ALA A 19 -15.07 -21.12 8.87
C ALA A 19 -13.61 -20.94 9.33
N ASP A 20 -12.68 -20.56 8.45
CA ASP A 20 -11.29 -20.34 8.79
C ASP A 20 -11.07 -18.92 9.33
N ALA A 21 -11.51 -18.71 10.58
CA ALA A 21 -11.40 -17.42 11.26
C ALA A 21 -9.94 -16.96 11.40
N GLU A 22 -9.00 -17.89 11.55
CA GLU A 22 -7.57 -17.57 11.67
C GLU A 22 -7.02 -16.98 10.36
N ALA A 23 -7.36 -17.58 9.22
CA ALA A 23 -6.97 -17.06 7.91
C ALA A 23 -7.57 -15.66 7.66
N TRP A 24 -8.83 -15.45 8.05
CA TRP A 24 -9.45 -14.15 7.94
C TRP A 24 -8.81 -13.11 8.86
N GLN A 25 -8.47 -13.45 10.09
CA GLN A 25 -7.79 -12.54 11.00
C GLN A 25 -6.39 -12.18 10.51
N GLU A 26 -5.64 -13.14 9.97
CA GLU A 26 -4.34 -12.91 9.35
C GLU A 26 -4.48 -11.98 8.13
N PHE A 27 -5.48 -12.20 7.28
CA PHE A 27 -5.77 -11.39 6.12
C PHE A 27 -6.11 -9.94 6.49
N VAL A 28 -7.00 -9.74 7.46
CA VAL A 28 -7.39 -8.42 7.95
C VAL A 28 -6.17 -7.70 8.52
N THR A 29 -5.42 -8.34 9.41
CA THR A 29 -4.21 -7.76 10.02
C THR A 29 -3.19 -7.30 8.96
N LEU A 30 -3.10 -8.05 7.86
CA LEU A 30 -2.19 -7.76 6.75
C LEU A 30 -2.66 -6.59 5.90
N TYR A 31 -3.94 -6.58 5.51
CA TYR A 31 -4.42 -5.70 4.45
C TYR A 31 -5.20 -4.48 4.96
N GLU A 32 -5.75 -4.51 6.17
CA GLU A 32 -6.46 -3.37 6.76
C GLU A 32 -5.63 -2.08 6.79
N PRO A 33 -4.38 -2.07 7.34
CA PRO A 33 -3.57 -0.85 7.38
C PRO A 33 -3.27 -0.30 5.99
N PHE A 34 -3.22 -1.18 5.04
CA PHE A 34 -2.95 -0.92 3.64
C PHE A 34 -4.11 -0.20 2.97
N ILE A 35 -5.31 -0.78 3.07
CA ILE A 35 -6.54 -0.26 2.49
C ILE A 35 -6.91 1.06 3.16
N TYR A 36 -6.74 1.16 4.48
CA TYR A 36 -6.98 2.38 5.22
C TYR A 36 -6.11 3.54 4.71
N ARG A 37 -4.78 3.33 4.58
CA ARG A 37 -3.88 4.35 4.03
C ARG A 37 -4.22 4.72 2.59
N PHE A 38 -4.63 3.75 1.78
CA PHE A 38 -5.11 4.01 0.43
C PHE A 38 -6.35 4.91 0.43
N ALA A 39 -7.34 4.63 1.28
CA ALA A 39 -8.55 5.43 1.45
C ALA A 39 -8.25 6.87 1.91
N ARG A 40 -7.35 7.03 2.91
CA ARG A 40 -6.91 8.33 3.41
C ARG A 40 -6.24 9.18 2.33
N ARG A 41 -5.41 8.58 1.48
CA ARG A 41 -4.79 9.27 0.34
C ARG A 41 -5.79 9.62 -0.75
N GLY A 42 -6.83 8.82 -0.89
CA GLY A 42 -7.94 9.11 -1.78
C GLY A 42 -8.82 10.27 -1.31
N GLY A 43 -8.51 10.89 -0.15
CA GLY A 43 -9.20 12.07 0.36
C GLY A 43 -10.30 11.76 1.37
N LEU A 44 -10.52 10.50 1.76
CA LEU A 44 -11.50 10.17 2.78
C LEU A 44 -11.02 10.57 4.19
N GLN A 45 -11.96 10.98 5.05
CA GLN A 45 -11.71 11.19 6.47
C GLN A 45 -11.58 9.86 7.23
N ASP A 46 -11.17 9.88 8.48
CA ASP A 46 -10.89 8.67 9.27
C ASP A 46 -12.07 7.73 9.36
N ALA A 47 -13.26 8.25 9.62
CA ALA A 47 -14.48 7.45 9.72
C ALA A 47 -14.81 6.78 8.38
N ASP A 48 -14.81 7.55 7.30
CA ASP A 48 -15.11 7.07 5.94
C ASP A 48 -14.03 6.07 5.46
N ALA A 49 -12.77 6.30 5.81
CA ALA A 49 -11.68 5.38 5.49
C ALA A 49 -11.83 4.04 6.22
N SER A 50 -12.26 4.06 7.47
CA SER A 50 -12.53 2.86 8.26
C SER A 50 -13.75 2.10 7.70
N GLU A 51 -14.79 2.81 7.30
CA GLU A 51 -15.96 2.22 6.64
C GLU A 51 -15.56 1.58 5.30
N LEU A 52 -14.74 2.27 4.51
CA LEU A 52 -14.22 1.72 3.25
C LEU A 52 -13.46 0.41 3.48
N VAL A 53 -12.62 0.33 4.52
CA VAL A 53 -11.92 -0.91 4.88
C VAL A 53 -12.92 -2.04 5.10
N GLN A 54 -13.96 -1.81 5.91
CA GLN A 54 -15.00 -2.83 6.18
C GLN A 54 -15.70 -3.26 4.88
N ASN A 55 -16.06 -2.30 4.03
CA ASN A 55 -16.73 -2.57 2.76
C ASN A 55 -15.84 -3.39 1.81
N VAL A 56 -14.53 -3.10 1.75
CA VAL A 56 -13.55 -3.89 0.98
C VAL A 56 -13.46 -5.30 1.54
N MET A 57 -13.34 -5.49 2.86
CA MET A 57 -13.26 -6.81 3.49
C MET A 57 -14.52 -7.64 3.19
N LEU A 58 -15.70 -7.04 3.27
CA LEU A 58 -16.96 -7.69 2.91
C LEU A 58 -17.02 -8.07 1.43
N ALA A 59 -16.56 -7.18 0.54
CA ALA A 59 -16.51 -7.46 -0.90
C ALA A 59 -15.56 -8.61 -1.22
N VAL A 60 -14.39 -8.65 -0.57
CA VAL A 60 -13.45 -9.77 -0.66
C VAL A 60 -14.10 -11.07 -0.19
N ALA A 61 -14.73 -11.06 0.98
CA ALA A 61 -15.39 -12.26 1.53
C ALA A 61 -16.43 -12.86 0.57
N ARG A 62 -17.19 -12.00 -0.11
CA ARG A 62 -18.21 -12.42 -1.09
C ARG A 62 -17.61 -12.94 -2.40
N ALA A 63 -16.41 -12.49 -2.75
CA ALA A 63 -15.84 -12.73 -4.09
C ALA A 63 -14.67 -13.72 -4.10
N VAL A 64 -13.96 -13.91 -2.97
CA VAL A 64 -12.73 -14.71 -2.92
C VAL A 64 -12.97 -16.19 -3.26
N GLY A 65 -14.12 -16.75 -2.95
CA GLY A 65 -14.46 -18.13 -3.30
C GLY A 65 -14.57 -18.38 -4.81
N ARG A 66 -14.79 -17.33 -5.61
CA ARG A 66 -14.85 -17.39 -7.08
C ARG A 66 -13.54 -16.92 -7.73
N TRP A 67 -12.65 -16.36 -6.95
CA TRP A 67 -11.35 -15.92 -7.43
C TRP A 67 -10.49 -17.15 -7.73
N LYS A 68 -9.91 -17.18 -8.93
CA LYS A 68 -8.99 -18.26 -9.35
C LYS A 68 -7.66 -17.64 -9.66
N PRO A 69 -6.54 -18.22 -9.17
CA PRO A 69 -5.21 -17.84 -9.59
C PRO A 69 -5.12 -17.96 -11.11
N ASP A 70 -4.80 -16.87 -11.77
CA ASP A 70 -4.52 -16.86 -13.21
C ASP A 70 -3.30 -15.96 -13.44
N PRO A 71 -2.13 -16.56 -13.70
CA PRO A 71 -0.88 -15.81 -13.94
C PRO A 71 -0.99 -14.83 -15.12
N ALA A 72 -1.91 -15.09 -16.06
CA ALA A 72 -2.13 -14.25 -17.24
C ALA A 72 -3.10 -13.09 -16.98
N ARG A 73 -3.97 -13.18 -15.97
CA ARG A 73 -5.04 -12.19 -15.78
C ARG A 73 -4.77 -11.16 -14.70
N ALA A 74 -4.64 -11.59 -13.47
CA ALA A 74 -4.36 -10.66 -12.37
C ALA A 74 -3.89 -11.40 -11.12
N ARG A 75 -2.86 -10.90 -10.50
CA ARG A 75 -2.40 -11.33 -9.19
C ARG A 75 -3.44 -10.94 -8.14
N PHE A 76 -3.55 -11.69 -7.05
CA PHE A 76 -4.52 -11.46 -5.99
C PHE A 76 -4.54 -10.00 -5.51
N ARG A 77 -3.37 -9.40 -5.32
CA ARG A 77 -3.26 -8.00 -4.90
C ARG A 77 -3.84 -7.02 -5.91
N THR A 78 -3.59 -7.23 -7.19
CA THR A 78 -4.19 -6.41 -8.26
C THR A 78 -5.72 -6.50 -8.22
N TRP A 79 -6.25 -7.70 -7.98
CA TRP A 79 -7.67 -7.91 -7.82
C TRP A 79 -8.21 -7.23 -6.55
N LEU A 80 -7.53 -7.36 -5.41
CA LEU A 80 -7.87 -6.67 -4.15
C LEU A 80 -7.87 -5.15 -4.31
N PHE A 81 -6.84 -4.60 -4.95
CA PHE A 81 -6.76 -3.15 -5.20
C PHE A 81 -7.86 -2.65 -6.13
N ARG A 82 -8.29 -3.46 -7.10
CA ARG A 82 -9.44 -3.12 -7.94
C ARG A 82 -10.72 -3.02 -7.11
N ILE A 83 -10.92 -3.92 -6.16
CA ILE A 83 -12.04 -3.83 -5.21
C ILE A 83 -11.93 -2.55 -4.38
N ALA A 84 -10.77 -2.30 -3.76
CA ALA A 84 -10.57 -1.11 -2.93
C ALA A 84 -10.80 0.20 -3.71
N ARG A 85 -10.34 0.28 -4.95
CA ARG A 85 -10.57 1.43 -5.83
C ARG A 85 -12.05 1.65 -6.13
N ASN A 86 -12.76 0.58 -6.46
CA ASN A 86 -14.18 0.69 -6.76
C ASN A 86 -14.95 1.21 -5.53
N GLN A 87 -14.65 0.68 -4.34
CA GLN A 87 -15.22 1.15 -3.09
C GLN A 87 -14.87 2.61 -2.79
N LEU A 88 -13.63 3.05 -3.08
CA LEU A 88 -13.21 4.44 -2.90
C LEU A 88 -13.99 5.37 -3.82
N ARG A 89 -14.15 5.02 -5.09
CA ARG A 89 -14.94 5.81 -6.03
C ARG A 89 -16.39 5.92 -5.56
N ASP A 90 -17.01 4.81 -5.17
CA ASP A 90 -18.40 4.79 -4.73
C ASP A 90 -18.60 5.65 -3.46
N ALA A 91 -17.63 5.62 -2.52
CA ALA A 91 -17.63 6.46 -1.32
C ALA A 91 -17.51 7.96 -1.65
N LEU A 92 -16.59 8.32 -2.54
CA LEU A 92 -16.42 9.71 -2.97
C LEU A 92 -17.64 10.24 -3.71
N ASP A 93 -18.25 9.44 -4.59
CA ASP A 93 -19.50 9.78 -5.27
C ASP A 93 -20.66 9.99 -4.29
N ALA A 94 -20.71 9.19 -3.22
CA ALA A 94 -21.70 9.34 -2.15
C ALA A 94 -21.49 10.66 -1.39
N LEU A 95 -20.26 10.98 -0.99
CA LEU A 95 -19.91 12.24 -0.33
C LEU A 95 -20.26 13.45 -1.20
N HIS A 96 -19.91 13.44 -2.49
CA HIS A 96 -20.23 14.53 -3.40
C HIS A 96 -21.74 14.70 -3.59
N ARG A 97 -22.53 13.63 -3.59
CA ARG A 97 -23.99 13.74 -3.63
C ARG A 97 -24.52 14.37 -2.36
N HIS A 98 -24.03 13.94 -1.20
CA HIS A 98 -24.45 14.46 0.10
C HIS A 98 -24.15 15.97 0.23
N ASP A 99 -22.98 16.40 -0.20
CA ASP A 99 -22.59 17.82 -0.17
C ASP A 99 -23.46 18.68 -1.09
N ARG A 100 -23.84 18.18 -2.26
CA ARG A 100 -24.77 18.88 -3.16
C ARG A 100 -26.15 19.07 -2.55
N PHE A 101 -26.62 18.13 -1.72
CA PHE A 101 -27.92 18.26 -1.04
C PHE A 101 -27.87 19.18 0.18
N ARG A 102 -26.69 19.39 0.78
CA ARG A 102 -26.51 20.26 1.96
C ARG A 102 -26.14 21.69 1.61
N SER A 103 -25.53 21.93 0.47
CA SER A 103 -25.16 23.27 0.03
C SER A 103 -26.36 23.95 -0.58
N ALA A 104 -27.02 24.81 0.21
CA ALA A 104 -27.87 25.88 -0.35
C ALA A 104 -27.00 26.81 -1.22
N PRO A 105 -27.58 27.53 -2.24
CA PRO A 105 -26.83 28.10 -3.35
C PRO A 105 -25.94 29.31 -3.03
N ASN A 106 -25.35 29.44 -1.86
CA ASN A 106 -24.66 30.68 -1.49
C ASN A 106 -23.34 30.52 -0.71
N ASP A 107 -22.54 29.47 -0.91
CA ASP A 107 -21.16 29.53 -0.42
C ASP A 107 -20.18 28.76 -1.34
N SER A 108 -19.49 29.53 -2.19
CA SER A 108 -18.62 29.04 -3.28
C SER A 108 -17.16 28.81 -2.84
N THR A 109 -16.87 28.48 -1.58
CA THR A 109 -15.50 28.36 -1.07
C THR A 109 -15.28 27.11 -0.21
N LEU A 110 -15.93 26.00 -0.52
CA LEU A 110 -15.54 24.72 0.08
C LEU A 110 -14.72 23.92 -0.93
N HIS A 111 -13.53 23.56 -0.48
CA HIS A 111 -12.54 22.80 -1.19
C HIS A 111 -13.18 21.78 -2.14
N ARG A 112 -13.11 22.05 -3.43
CA ARG A 112 -13.28 21.04 -4.47
C ARG A 112 -12.22 20.00 -4.23
N VAL A 113 -12.55 18.96 -3.49
CA VAL A 113 -11.88 17.69 -3.67
C VAL A 113 -12.26 17.30 -5.09
N SER A 114 -11.38 17.59 -6.03
CA SER A 114 -11.53 17.15 -7.41
C SER A 114 -11.82 15.64 -7.33
N ALA A 115 -12.90 15.22 -8.00
CA ALA A 115 -13.13 13.79 -8.19
C ALA A 115 -11.79 13.18 -8.62
N PRO A 116 -11.28 12.14 -7.96
CA PRO A 116 -10.02 11.56 -8.37
C PRO A 116 -10.18 11.25 -9.85
N GLU A 117 -9.28 11.80 -10.69
CA GLU A 117 -9.13 11.34 -12.06
C GLU A 117 -9.20 9.83 -12.03
N GLU A 118 -9.95 9.22 -12.94
CA GLU A 118 -10.10 7.76 -12.98
C GLU A 118 -8.74 7.13 -12.78
N PHE A 119 -8.52 6.51 -11.62
CA PHE A 119 -7.27 5.84 -11.33
C PHE A 119 -7.03 4.80 -12.41
N THR A 120 -6.10 5.07 -13.30
CA THR A 120 -5.73 4.13 -14.35
C THR A 120 -5.12 2.88 -13.72
N GLU A 121 -5.12 1.79 -14.45
CA GLU A 121 -4.46 0.54 -14.01
C GLU A 121 -2.99 0.79 -13.64
N GLU A 122 -2.34 1.73 -14.33
CA GLU A 122 -0.96 2.16 -14.05
C GLU A 122 -0.83 2.89 -12.70
N GLN A 123 -1.78 3.74 -12.35
CA GLN A 123 -1.81 4.42 -11.05
C GLN A 123 -2.03 3.41 -9.91
N ILE A 124 -2.90 2.42 -10.10
CA ILE A 124 -3.11 1.34 -9.12
C ILE A 124 -1.83 0.54 -8.92
N ARG A 125 -1.15 0.16 -10.01
CA ARG A 125 0.13 -0.55 -9.94
C ARG A 125 1.20 0.29 -9.25
N THR A 126 1.21 1.59 -9.51
CA THR A 126 2.15 2.53 -8.89
C THR A 126 1.90 2.65 -7.38
N GLU A 127 0.65 2.79 -6.95
CA GLU A 127 0.32 2.81 -5.52
C GLU A 127 0.63 1.46 -4.84
N ALA A 128 0.33 0.35 -5.49
CA ALA A 128 0.71 -0.97 -4.99
C ALA A 128 2.23 -1.09 -4.82
N ARG A 129 3.02 -0.63 -5.82
CA ARG A 129 4.49 -0.62 -5.73
C ARG A 129 5.01 0.29 -4.61
N ARG A 130 4.44 1.49 -4.47
CA ARG A 130 4.79 2.42 -3.38
C ARG A 130 4.58 1.81 -2.02
N GLU A 131 3.50 1.09 -1.86
CA GLU A 131 3.18 0.47 -0.59
C GLU A 131 4.08 -0.75 -0.30
N VAL A 132 4.35 -1.57 -1.30
CA VAL A 132 5.35 -2.65 -1.20
C VAL A 132 6.70 -2.08 -0.77
N PHE A 133 7.13 -0.98 -1.39
CA PHE A 133 8.36 -0.28 -1.00
C PHE A 133 8.31 0.18 0.46
N ARG A 134 7.19 0.79 0.90
CA ARG A 134 7.05 1.28 2.28
C ARG A 134 7.12 0.14 3.28
N SER A 135 6.38 -0.94 3.05
CA SER A 135 6.40 -2.13 3.91
C SER A 135 7.78 -2.76 3.97
N ALA A 136 8.49 -2.83 2.85
CA ALA A 136 9.87 -3.31 2.82
C ALA A 136 10.81 -2.38 3.60
N ALA A 137 10.65 -1.07 3.45
CA ALA A 137 11.43 -0.05 4.16
C ALA A 137 11.23 -0.13 5.68
N GLU A 138 9.98 -0.23 6.14
CA GLU A 138 9.62 -0.40 7.56
C GLU A 138 10.24 -1.67 8.17
N ARG A 139 10.37 -2.73 7.39
CA ARG A 139 10.98 -3.99 7.82
C ARG A 139 12.51 -3.91 7.89
N ILE A 140 13.12 -3.23 6.93
CA ILE A 140 14.59 -3.14 6.82
C ILE A 140 15.17 -2.14 7.81
N ARG A 141 14.49 -1.01 8.02
CA ARG A 141 14.98 0.08 8.86
C ARG A 141 15.46 -0.36 10.25
N PRO A 142 14.69 -1.16 11.03
CA PRO A 142 15.13 -1.62 12.35
C PRO A 142 16.32 -2.59 12.34
N ALA A 143 16.61 -3.20 11.17
CA ALA A 143 17.66 -4.19 11.00
C ALA A 143 19.01 -3.59 10.53
N VAL A 144 19.09 -2.26 10.42
CA VAL A 144 20.28 -1.55 9.95
C VAL A 144 20.64 -0.41 10.89
N LYS A 145 21.91 0.01 10.86
CA LYS A 145 22.35 1.19 11.62
C LYS A 145 21.66 2.43 11.07
N GLU A 146 21.30 3.36 11.95
CA GLU A 146 20.62 4.61 11.58
C GLU A 146 21.43 5.39 10.54
N SER A 147 22.76 5.51 10.70
CA SER A 147 23.61 6.17 9.72
C SER A 147 23.59 5.53 8.33
N THR A 148 23.46 4.20 8.28
CA THR A 148 23.30 3.45 7.01
C THR A 148 21.96 3.73 6.36
N TRP A 149 20.90 3.81 7.17
CA TRP A 149 19.56 4.15 6.70
C TRP A 149 19.50 5.59 6.18
N GLN A 150 20.04 6.55 6.95
CA GLN A 150 20.10 7.97 6.58
C GLN A 150 20.90 8.19 5.29
N ALA A 151 22.06 7.55 5.15
CA ALA A 151 22.87 7.64 3.92
C ALA A 151 22.06 7.16 2.69
N PHE A 152 21.32 6.08 2.82
CA PHE A 152 20.43 5.61 1.76
C PHE A 152 19.28 6.59 1.49
N TRP A 153 18.59 7.04 2.54
CA TRP A 153 17.42 7.91 2.41
C TRP A 153 17.76 9.23 1.73
N LEU A 154 18.77 9.92 2.26
CA LEU A 154 19.21 11.21 1.74
C LEU A 154 19.69 11.14 0.28
N THR A 155 20.35 10.05 -0.11
CA THR A 155 20.90 9.93 -1.48
C THR A 155 19.94 9.28 -2.48
N ALA A 156 19.11 8.33 -2.06
CA ALA A 156 18.25 7.58 -2.98
C ALA A 156 16.81 8.10 -3.05
N VAL A 157 16.29 8.70 -1.96
CA VAL A 157 14.93 9.22 -1.88
C VAL A 157 14.90 10.72 -2.05
N GLU A 158 15.82 11.45 -1.36
CA GLU A 158 15.90 12.90 -1.45
C GLU A 158 16.83 13.38 -2.57
N ALA A 159 17.49 12.46 -3.28
CA ALA A 159 18.40 12.73 -4.40
C ALA A 159 19.54 13.71 -4.08
N ARG A 160 19.98 13.74 -2.81
CA ARG A 160 21.08 14.59 -2.39
C ARG A 160 22.43 14.04 -2.84
N ASP A 161 23.39 14.95 -3.01
CA ASP A 161 24.75 14.62 -3.39
C ASP A 161 25.46 13.77 -2.32
N ALA A 162 26.17 12.72 -2.76
CA ALA A 162 26.80 11.75 -1.88
C ALA A 162 27.93 12.34 -1.04
N ASP A 163 28.69 13.30 -1.58
CA ASP A 163 29.79 13.96 -0.85
C ASP A 163 29.26 14.88 0.25
N SER A 164 28.14 15.56 -0.02
CA SER A 164 27.46 16.40 0.96
C SER A 164 26.89 15.53 2.11
N VAL A 165 26.26 14.41 1.79
CA VAL A 165 25.72 13.47 2.78
C VAL A 165 26.85 12.82 3.59
N ALA A 166 27.97 12.48 2.95
CA ALA A 166 29.12 11.92 3.64
C ALA A 166 29.67 12.88 4.71
N ARG A 167 29.81 14.16 4.39
CA ARG A 167 30.23 15.18 5.34
C ARG A 167 29.27 15.38 6.50
N GLU A 168 27.95 15.39 6.21
CA GLU A 168 26.91 15.56 7.22
C GLU A 168 26.86 14.38 8.20
N LEU A 169 27.01 13.16 7.69
CA LEU A 169 26.91 11.94 8.51
C LEU A 169 28.26 11.49 9.10
N GLY A 170 29.37 12.20 8.84
CA GLY A 170 30.70 11.80 9.29
C GLY A 170 31.18 10.49 8.64
N LEU A 171 30.76 10.22 7.40
CA LEU A 171 31.11 9.03 6.64
C LEU A 171 32.04 9.35 5.48
N SER A 172 32.72 8.35 4.92
CA SER A 172 33.37 8.52 3.63
C SER A 172 32.34 8.43 2.48
N PRO A 173 32.58 9.09 1.34
CA PRO A 173 31.70 8.94 0.16
C PRO A 173 31.53 7.48 -0.26
N ALA A 174 32.61 6.69 -0.19
CA ALA A 174 32.55 5.24 -0.46
C ALA A 174 31.58 4.50 0.49
N ALA A 175 31.58 4.86 1.78
CA ALA A 175 30.67 4.28 2.76
C ALA A 175 29.20 4.63 2.46
N VAL A 176 28.92 5.85 1.97
CA VAL A 176 27.58 6.28 1.54
C VAL A 176 27.12 5.44 0.35
N TYR A 177 27.94 5.24 -0.66
CA TYR A 177 27.61 4.38 -1.83
C TYR A 177 27.37 2.92 -1.42
N ILE A 178 28.19 2.38 -0.51
CA ILE A 178 28.02 1.02 0.02
C ILE A 178 26.71 0.90 0.79
N ALA A 179 26.39 1.88 1.65
CA ALA A 179 25.14 1.93 2.41
C ALA A 179 23.93 1.93 1.48
N ARG A 180 23.93 2.83 0.48
CA ARG A 180 22.90 2.91 -0.55
C ARG A 180 22.72 1.58 -1.28
N SER A 181 23.81 0.99 -1.77
CA SER A 181 23.78 -0.28 -2.51
C SER A 181 23.22 -1.42 -1.66
N ARG A 182 23.66 -1.53 -0.40
CA ARG A 182 23.17 -2.59 0.54
C ARG A 182 21.69 -2.46 0.82
N ILE A 183 21.19 -1.25 1.08
CA ILE A 183 19.76 -1.04 1.35
C ILE A 183 18.94 -1.32 0.08
N LEU A 184 19.38 -0.85 -1.08
CA LEU A 184 18.70 -1.15 -2.36
C LEU A 184 18.66 -2.64 -2.67
N ALA A 185 19.74 -3.37 -2.39
CA ALA A 185 19.76 -4.84 -2.58
C ALA A 185 18.75 -5.54 -1.66
N ARG A 186 18.67 -5.13 -0.38
CA ARG A 186 17.68 -5.66 0.57
C ARG A 186 16.25 -5.32 0.15
N LEU A 187 15.99 -4.07 -0.26
CA LEU A 187 14.67 -3.65 -0.76
C LEU A 187 14.26 -4.47 -1.99
N ARG A 188 15.17 -4.65 -2.96
CA ARG A 188 14.89 -5.49 -4.14
C ARG A 188 14.61 -6.94 -3.76
N HIS A 189 15.32 -7.47 -2.77
CA HIS A 189 15.08 -8.82 -2.28
C HIS A 189 13.68 -8.95 -1.66
N GLU A 190 13.30 -8.02 -0.79
CA GLU A 190 11.97 -7.99 -0.19
C GLU A 190 10.87 -7.81 -1.23
N VAL A 191 11.05 -6.89 -2.19
CA VAL A 191 10.09 -6.68 -3.28
C VAL A 191 9.94 -7.94 -4.13
N ARG A 192 11.03 -8.63 -4.48
CA ARG A 192 10.97 -9.89 -5.25
C ARG A 192 10.29 -11.01 -4.46
N ARG A 193 10.53 -11.13 -3.15
CA ARG A 193 9.76 -12.07 -2.32
C ARG A 193 8.26 -11.80 -2.44
N TRP A 194 7.88 -10.55 -2.34
CA TRP A 194 6.50 -10.13 -2.50
C TRP A 194 5.92 -10.45 -3.89
N GLU A 195 6.69 -10.24 -4.93
CA GLU A 195 6.29 -10.55 -6.30
C GLU A 195 6.19 -12.06 -6.56
N ASN A 196 7.12 -12.85 -5.99
CA ASN A 196 7.10 -14.31 -6.13
C ASN A 196 5.96 -14.95 -5.34
N ASP A 197 5.68 -14.49 -4.13
CA ASP A 197 4.54 -14.97 -3.34
C ASP A 197 3.21 -14.65 -4.04
N ASP A 198 3.14 -13.55 -4.77
CA ASP A 198 1.99 -13.14 -5.58
C ASP A 198 1.90 -13.93 -6.91
N ALA A 199 3.02 -14.44 -7.43
CA ALA A 199 3.06 -15.24 -8.65
C ALA A 199 2.68 -16.71 -8.42
N LEU A 200 2.83 -17.21 -7.19
CA LEU A 200 2.45 -18.55 -6.77
C LEU A 200 0.99 -18.63 -6.27
N SER A 201 0.30 -17.50 -6.21
CA SER A 201 -1.12 -17.36 -5.82
C SER A 201 -2.01 -17.25 -7.04
#